data_e8fe91c406df12a318227fd39769ef0b
#
_entry.id   e8fe91c406df12a318227fd39769ef0b
#
_cell.length_a   1.000
_cell.length_b   1.000
_cell.length_c   1.000
_cell.angle_alpha   90.00
_cell.angle_beta   90.00
_cell.angle_gamma   90.00
#
_symmetry.space_group_name_H-M   'P 1'
#
loop_
_entity.id
_entity.type
_entity.pdbx_description
1 polymer ?
#
loop_
_entity_poly.entity_id
_entity_poly.type
_entity_poly.pdbx_seq_one_letter_code
_entity_poly.pdbx_strand_id
1 'polypeptide(L)'
;MPEGLITVAYIVSAVLFILSLRGLSNQETARRGNMFGVAGMIIAVVATVLGGQVGNIGTLILVMLIGGGIGLVAARRVAMTAMPELVAILHSFVGAAAVLVGIVSHLESGSLTGTELLIHKIEIVLGVFIGAYTFTGSVIAFLKLRGSLGGKPLTLPLRHQLNILLVLVSVLFGTWFVNGAPEEQIMYLLIIIAIAGLLGIHMIMAIGGADMPVVVSMLNSYSGWAAASAGFMLSNDLLIITGALVGSSGAILSYIMCRGMNRSFISVIAGGFGVAEGTVAAVSKEDDGKEAQSISYEETADILRGAKQVIVVPGYGMAVAQAQHIVHEITENLRKRNISIKFAIHPVAGRLPGHMNVLLAEANLPYDIVFEMDEINSEFNATDVVLVIGANDIVNPGALDDESSPIYGMPVLEVWDAKTVVVLKRSMATGYSGVGNPLYFRDNTWMLFGDAKESLNKVAA
;
A
#
# COMPACT_ATOMS: atom_id res chain seq x y z
N MET A 1 -18.27 21.87 26.40
CA MET A 1 -19.17 22.34 25.31
C MET A 1 -20.55 21.69 25.49
N PRO A 2 -21.67 22.28 25.05
CA PRO A 2 -22.96 21.57 24.98
C PRO A 2 -22.83 20.32 24.08
N GLU A 3 -23.44 19.20 24.47
CA GLU A 3 -23.37 17.92 23.72
C GLU A 3 -23.79 18.06 22.26
N GLY A 4 -24.88 18.83 21.99
CA GLY A 4 -25.31 19.06 20.62
C GLY A 4 -24.28 19.80 19.74
N LEU A 5 -23.43 20.65 20.31
CA LEU A 5 -22.37 21.33 19.54
C LEU A 5 -21.21 20.36 19.22
N ILE A 6 -20.91 19.41 20.09
CA ILE A 6 -19.91 18.36 19.85
C ILE A 6 -20.38 17.45 18.73
N THR A 7 -21.66 17.02 18.77
CA THR A 7 -22.26 16.20 17.71
C THR A 7 -22.23 16.91 16.37
N VAL A 8 -22.59 18.20 16.32
CA VAL A 8 -22.48 18.99 15.07
C VAL A 8 -21.03 19.08 14.59
N ALA A 9 -20.07 19.30 15.48
CA ALA A 9 -18.65 19.35 15.11
C ALA A 9 -18.16 18.00 14.55
N TYR A 10 -18.59 16.87 15.11
CA TYR A 10 -18.27 15.56 14.60
C TYR A 10 -18.89 15.27 13.23
N ILE A 11 -20.16 15.68 13.02
CA ILE A 11 -20.80 15.57 11.69
C ILE A 11 -20.04 16.41 10.66
N VAL A 12 -19.69 17.65 10.99
CA VAL A 12 -18.90 18.52 10.08
C VAL A 12 -17.54 17.90 9.78
N SER A 13 -16.85 17.34 10.79
CA SER A 13 -15.57 16.65 10.59
C SER A 13 -15.73 15.43 9.68
N ALA A 14 -16.76 14.60 9.89
CA ALA A 14 -17.03 13.45 9.06
C ALA A 14 -17.31 13.84 7.59
N VAL A 15 -18.10 14.87 7.36
CA VAL A 15 -18.36 15.42 6.02
C VAL A 15 -17.06 15.91 5.36
N LEU A 16 -16.21 16.63 6.11
CA LEU A 16 -14.92 17.07 5.61
C LEU A 16 -13.98 15.91 5.27
N PHE A 17 -13.98 14.83 6.03
CA PHE A 17 -13.21 13.63 5.68
C PHE A 17 -13.73 12.94 4.42
N ILE A 18 -15.05 12.85 4.23
CA ILE A 18 -15.63 12.33 2.98
C ILE A 18 -15.24 13.22 1.79
N LEU A 19 -15.33 14.54 1.93
CA LEU A 19 -14.90 15.48 0.90
C LEU A 19 -13.40 15.42 0.64
N SER A 20 -12.60 15.14 1.68
CA SER A 20 -11.16 14.90 1.54
C SER A 20 -10.89 13.69 0.67
N LEU A 21 -11.50 12.54 0.96
CA LEU A 21 -11.34 11.33 0.14
C LEU A 21 -11.74 11.56 -1.32
N ARG A 22 -12.89 12.23 -1.54
CA ARG A 22 -13.32 12.62 -2.88
C ARG A 22 -12.33 13.55 -3.58
N GLY A 23 -11.79 14.52 -2.85
CA GLY A 23 -10.81 15.47 -3.39
C GLY A 23 -9.47 14.81 -3.73
N LEU A 24 -9.06 13.81 -2.95
CA LEU A 24 -7.82 13.05 -3.16
C LEU A 24 -7.91 12.04 -4.33
N SER A 25 -9.10 11.72 -4.82
CA SER A 25 -9.29 10.80 -5.96
C SER A 25 -8.86 11.40 -7.30
N ASN A 26 -8.72 12.73 -7.39
CA ASN A 26 -8.26 13.43 -8.60
C ASN A 26 -7.07 14.31 -8.26
N GLN A 27 -6.06 14.29 -9.11
CA GLN A 27 -4.80 15.02 -8.91
C GLN A 27 -5.01 16.54 -8.85
N GLU A 28 -5.90 17.09 -9.67
CA GLU A 28 -6.22 18.54 -9.68
C GLU A 28 -6.84 19.01 -8.37
N THR A 29 -7.64 18.18 -7.72
CA THR A 29 -8.34 18.48 -6.48
C THR A 29 -7.62 17.99 -5.23
N ALA A 30 -6.54 17.21 -5.36
CA ALA A 30 -5.87 16.54 -4.25
C ALA A 30 -5.38 17.50 -3.16
N ARG A 31 -4.80 18.66 -3.55
CA ARG A 31 -4.35 19.67 -2.58
C ARG A 31 -5.52 20.23 -1.76
N ARG A 32 -6.66 20.49 -2.41
CA ARG A 32 -7.88 20.96 -1.76
C ARG A 32 -8.51 19.89 -0.87
N GLY A 33 -8.52 18.64 -1.36
CA GLY A 33 -8.94 17.46 -0.58
C GLY A 33 -8.12 17.30 0.70
N ASN A 34 -6.80 17.43 0.61
CA ASN A 34 -5.93 17.37 1.78
C ASN A 34 -6.25 18.47 2.81
N MET A 35 -6.55 19.69 2.36
CA MET A 35 -6.96 20.78 3.26
C MET A 35 -8.27 20.48 4.00
N PHE A 36 -9.24 19.82 3.34
CA PHE A 36 -10.46 19.37 4.00
C PHE A 36 -10.16 18.34 5.10
N GLY A 37 -9.24 17.39 4.84
CA GLY A 37 -8.80 16.41 5.84
C GLY A 37 -8.16 17.09 7.05
N VAL A 38 -7.25 18.04 6.83
CA VAL A 38 -6.60 18.80 7.90
C VAL A 38 -7.64 19.59 8.71
N ALA A 39 -8.56 20.29 8.07
CA ALA A 39 -9.61 21.06 8.75
C ALA A 39 -10.53 20.14 9.55
N GLY A 40 -10.96 19.00 8.98
CA GLY A 40 -11.76 17.99 9.67
C GLY A 40 -11.05 17.45 10.91
N MET A 41 -9.76 17.16 10.83
CA MET A 41 -8.97 16.66 11.97
C MET A 41 -8.85 17.73 13.08
N ILE A 42 -8.59 18.98 12.73
CA ILE A 42 -8.51 20.07 13.72
C ILE A 42 -9.85 20.21 14.46
N ILE A 43 -10.98 20.23 13.73
CA ILE A 43 -12.31 20.33 14.33
C ILE A 43 -12.57 19.11 15.26
N ALA A 44 -12.23 17.91 14.80
CA ALA A 44 -12.38 16.68 15.57
C ALA A 44 -11.63 16.73 16.90
N VAL A 45 -10.34 17.06 16.86
CA VAL A 45 -9.47 17.14 18.04
C VAL A 45 -9.97 18.23 19.00
N VAL A 46 -10.28 19.42 18.50
CA VAL A 46 -10.79 20.53 19.32
C VAL A 46 -12.12 20.15 19.98
N ALA A 47 -13.05 19.55 19.23
CA ALA A 47 -14.34 19.11 19.77
C ALA A 47 -14.17 18.07 20.86
N THR A 48 -13.28 17.09 20.67
CA THR A 48 -13.00 16.03 21.66
C THR A 48 -12.38 16.60 22.93
N VAL A 49 -11.38 17.48 22.81
CA VAL A 49 -10.71 18.12 23.97
C VAL A 49 -11.68 19.01 24.76
N LEU A 50 -12.50 19.79 24.05
CA LEU A 50 -13.47 20.71 24.68
C LEU A 50 -14.76 20.00 25.12
N GLY A 51 -14.96 18.73 24.75
CA GLY A 51 -16.14 17.91 25.07
C GLY A 51 -16.26 17.53 26.54
N GLY A 52 -15.20 17.70 27.31
CA GLY A 52 -15.23 17.48 28.78
C GLY A 52 -15.13 16.00 29.20
N GLN A 53 -14.96 15.10 28.25
CA GLN A 53 -14.75 13.66 28.53
C GLN A 53 -13.29 13.34 28.92
N VAL A 54 -12.38 14.30 28.75
CA VAL A 54 -10.96 14.15 29.06
C VAL A 54 -10.64 14.56 30.47
N GLY A 55 -10.27 13.60 31.35
CA GLY A 55 -9.99 13.85 32.74
C GLY A 55 -8.75 14.72 33.00
N ASN A 56 -7.70 14.63 32.18
CA ASN A 56 -6.47 15.40 32.35
C ASN A 56 -5.98 15.99 31.02
N ILE A 57 -6.44 17.21 30.73
CA ILE A 57 -6.11 17.94 29.50
C ILE A 57 -4.60 18.22 29.40
N GLY A 58 -3.91 18.49 30.52
CA GLY A 58 -2.47 18.77 30.52
C GLY A 58 -1.64 17.57 30.05
N THR A 59 -1.93 16.39 30.55
CA THR A 59 -1.28 15.13 30.11
C THR A 59 -1.60 14.84 28.65
N LEU A 60 -2.86 15.03 28.21
CA LEU A 60 -3.24 14.83 26.81
C LEU A 60 -2.44 15.73 25.88
N ILE A 61 -2.38 17.05 26.15
CA ILE A 61 -1.61 18.00 25.33
C ILE A 61 -0.13 17.64 25.29
N LEU A 62 0.45 17.26 26.44
CA LEU A 62 1.86 16.85 26.49
C LEU A 62 2.14 15.65 25.59
N VAL A 63 1.33 14.60 25.68
CA VAL A 63 1.47 13.37 24.87
C VAL A 63 1.24 13.68 23.39
N MET A 64 0.26 14.51 23.05
CA MET A 64 0.00 14.96 21.67
C MET A 64 1.17 15.76 21.10
N LEU A 65 1.79 16.65 21.89
CA LEU A 65 2.96 17.40 21.43
C LEU A 65 4.17 16.50 21.19
N ILE A 66 4.40 15.52 22.06
CA ILE A 66 5.49 14.55 21.90
C ILE A 66 5.25 13.68 20.67
N GLY A 67 4.08 13.05 20.57
CA GLY A 67 3.73 12.18 19.45
C GLY A 67 3.67 12.94 18.11
N GLY A 68 3.04 14.11 18.11
CA GLY A 68 2.96 14.98 16.93
C GLY A 68 4.35 15.51 16.49
N GLY A 69 5.21 15.83 17.45
CA GLY A 69 6.59 16.23 17.17
C GLY A 69 7.40 15.13 16.51
N ILE A 70 7.34 13.90 17.05
CA ILE A 70 7.98 12.72 16.48
C ILE A 70 7.42 12.45 15.06
N GLY A 71 6.10 12.46 14.90
CA GLY A 71 5.44 12.26 13.62
C GLY A 71 5.81 13.30 12.57
N LEU A 72 5.88 14.58 12.96
CA LEU A 72 6.27 15.67 12.06
C LEU A 72 7.73 15.52 11.59
N VAL A 73 8.64 15.14 12.49
CA VAL A 73 10.05 14.90 12.13
C VAL A 73 10.17 13.71 11.19
N ALA A 74 9.47 12.61 11.49
CA ALA A 74 9.44 11.42 10.63
C ALA A 74 8.90 11.77 9.22
N ALA A 75 7.74 12.45 9.16
CA ALA A 75 7.11 12.82 7.88
C ALA A 75 7.98 13.74 7.01
N ARG A 76 8.76 14.64 7.63
CA ARG A 76 9.66 15.56 6.90
C ARG A 76 10.96 14.91 6.43
N ARG A 77 11.39 13.82 7.07
CA ARG A 77 12.68 13.17 6.78
C ARG A 77 12.55 11.92 5.91
N VAL A 78 11.36 11.36 5.82
CA VAL A 78 11.15 10.15 5.02
C VAL A 78 11.30 10.46 3.54
N ALA A 79 12.10 9.64 2.84
CA ALA A 79 12.16 9.69 1.38
C ALA A 79 10.87 9.08 0.79
N MET A 80 10.45 9.55 -0.39
CA MET A 80 9.25 9.02 -1.07
C MET A 80 9.34 7.51 -1.31
N THR A 81 10.54 7.00 -1.55
CA THR A 81 10.81 5.56 -1.69
C THR A 81 10.58 4.75 -0.42
N ALA A 82 10.69 5.36 0.76
CA ALA A 82 10.46 4.75 2.07
C ALA A 82 9.05 5.00 2.62
N MET A 83 8.16 5.67 1.86
CA MET A 83 6.77 5.91 2.27
C MET A 83 6.00 4.62 2.57
N PRO A 84 6.13 3.50 1.79
CA PRO A 84 5.47 2.25 2.13
C PRO A 84 5.84 1.72 3.50
N GLU A 85 7.12 1.83 3.86
CA GLU A 85 7.64 1.43 5.16
C GLU A 85 7.06 2.28 6.28
N LEU A 86 7.06 3.61 6.10
CA LEU A 86 6.46 4.54 7.07
C LEU A 86 4.97 4.26 7.27
N VAL A 87 4.22 4.08 6.20
CA VAL A 87 2.79 3.79 6.27
C VAL A 87 2.54 2.47 7.01
N ALA A 88 3.31 1.43 6.70
CA ALA A 88 3.19 0.15 7.40
C ALA A 88 3.44 0.28 8.90
N ILE A 89 4.51 0.97 9.33
CA ILE A 89 4.80 1.14 10.76
C ILE A 89 3.74 2.01 11.46
N LEU A 90 3.16 3.01 10.78
CA LEU A 90 2.08 3.83 11.34
C LEU A 90 0.83 2.98 11.63
N HIS A 91 0.48 2.02 10.78
CA HIS A 91 -0.62 1.08 11.05
C HIS A 91 -0.37 0.22 12.29
N SER A 92 0.89 -0.10 12.60
CA SER A 92 1.20 -0.82 13.84
C SER A 92 0.86 0.00 15.08
N PHE A 93 1.12 1.30 15.10
CA PHE A 93 0.74 2.16 16.21
C PHE A 93 -0.78 2.26 16.39
N VAL A 94 -1.54 2.28 15.30
CA VAL A 94 -3.02 2.25 15.37
C VAL A 94 -3.49 0.92 15.99
N GLY A 95 -2.91 -0.21 15.56
CA GLY A 95 -3.20 -1.51 16.16
C GLY A 95 -2.87 -1.56 17.66
N ALA A 96 -1.69 -1.06 18.05
CA ALA A 96 -1.29 -0.98 19.47
C ALA A 96 -2.24 -0.08 20.28
N ALA A 97 -2.66 1.06 19.72
CA ALA A 97 -3.62 1.96 20.38
C ALA A 97 -4.96 1.26 20.63
N ALA A 98 -5.48 0.50 19.65
CA ALA A 98 -6.73 -0.25 19.83
C ALA A 98 -6.61 -1.32 20.92
N VAL A 99 -5.47 -2.02 21.01
CA VAL A 99 -5.21 -2.98 22.10
C VAL A 99 -5.21 -2.28 23.46
N LEU A 100 -4.50 -1.15 23.58
CA LEU A 100 -4.42 -0.40 24.83
C LEU A 100 -5.79 0.17 25.24
N VAL A 101 -6.56 0.71 24.29
CA VAL A 101 -7.93 1.16 24.52
C VAL A 101 -8.78 0.01 25.04
N GLY A 102 -8.72 -1.18 24.43
CA GLY A 102 -9.47 -2.33 24.87
C GLY A 102 -9.11 -2.79 26.30
N ILE A 103 -7.82 -2.77 26.67
CA ILE A 103 -7.39 -3.09 28.06
C ILE A 103 -7.92 -2.04 29.03
N VAL A 104 -7.79 -0.75 28.71
CA VAL A 104 -8.28 0.33 29.60
C VAL A 104 -9.79 0.28 29.71
N SER A 105 -10.53 0.11 28.62
CA SER A 105 -12.00 -0.01 28.63
C SER A 105 -12.46 -1.19 29.46
N HIS A 106 -11.73 -2.32 29.45
CA HIS A 106 -12.05 -3.45 30.35
C HIS A 106 -11.87 -3.08 31.84
N LEU A 107 -10.77 -2.39 32.17
CA LEU A 107 -10.46 -1.99 33.53
C LEU A 107 -11.47 -0.95 34.10
N GLU A 108 -12.03 -0.11 33.20
CA GLU A 108 -12.97 0.95 33.55
C GLU A 108 -14.45 0.54 33.43
N SER A 109 -14.76 -0.68 33.00
CA SER A 109 -16.12 -1.17 32.73
C SER A 109 -17.02 -1.37 33.96
N GLY A 110 -16.54 -1.07 35.16
CA GLY A 110 -17.20 -1.37 36.42
C GLY A 110 -18.58 -0.72 36.66
N SER A 111 -19.00 0.25 35.84
CA SER A 111 -20.32 0.90 35.95
C SER A 111 -21.39 0.29 35.03
N LEU A 112 -20.99 -0.52 34.04
CA LEU A 112 -21.90 -1.12 33.05
C LEU A 112 -22.53 -2.40 33.60
N THR A 113 -23.80 -2.65 33.24
CA THR A 113 -24.54 -3.83 33.67
C THR A 113 -25.41 -4.42 32.59
N GLY A 114 -25.77 -5.69 32.70
CA GLY A 114 -26.69 -6.35 31.78
C GLY A 114 -26.21 -6.38 30.33
N THR A 115 -27.10 -6.02 29.40
CA THR A 115 -26.83 -6.10 27.95
C THR A 115 -25.76 -5.14 27.53
N GLU A 116 -25.65 -3.96 28.12
CA GLU A 116 -24.61 -2.98 27.81
C GLU A 116 -23.20 -3.52 28.10
N LEU A 117 -23.04 -4.15 29.26
CA LEU A 117 -21.78 -4.81 29.62
C LEU A 117 -21.44 -5.94 28.64
N LEU A 118 -22.44 -6.73 28.23
CA LEU A 118 -22.24 -7.80 27.27
C LEU A 118 -21.73 -7.26 25.93
N ILE A 119 -22.39 -6.23 25.40
CA ILE A 119 -22.00 -5.60 24.13
C ILE A 119 -20.58 -5.03 24.26
N HIS A 120 -20.31 -4.28 25.31
CA HIS A 120 -19.01 -3.68 25.57
C HIS A 120 -17.87 -4.71 25.63
N LYS A 121 -18.09 -5.85 26.29
CA LYS A 121 -17.13 -6.96 26.34
C LYS A 121 -16.85 -7.55 24.91
N ILE A 122 -17.89 -7.67 24.07
CA ILE A 122 -17.74 -8.14 22.72
C ILE A 122 -16.92 -7.13 21.89
N GLU A 123 -17.19 -5.83 22.03
CA GLU A 123 -16.43 -4.75 21.40
C GLU A 123 -14.95 -4.79 21.79
N ILE A 124 -14.65 -5.01 23.07
CA ILE A 124 -13.29 -5.16 23.58
C ILE A 124 -12.59 -6.34 22.91
N VAL A 125 -13.22 -7.52 22.87
CA VAL A 125 -12.62 -8.73 22.25
C VAL A 125 -12.32 -8.49 20.78
N LEU A 126 -13.25 -7.91 20.03
CA LEU A 126 -13.09 -7.63 18.60
C LEU A 126 -12.00 -6.57 18.38
N GLY A 127 -12.05 -5.46 19.12
CA GLY A 127 -11.08 -4.38 18.99
C GLY A 127 -9.65 -4.80 19.32
N VAL A 128 -9.49 -5.57 20.40
CA VAL A 128 -8.18 -6.10 20.82
C VAL A 128 -7.66 -7.14 19.84
N PHE A 129 -8.51 -8.05 19.35
CA PHE A 129 -8.11 -9.04 18.34
C PHE A 129 -7.64 -8.38 17.06
N ILE A 130 -8.44 -7.46 16.46
CA ILE A 130 -8.08 -6.74 15.24
C ILE A 130 -6.84 -5.88 15.50
N GLY A 131 -6.77 -5.20 16.65
CA GLY A 131 -5.63 -4.36 17.02
C GLY A 131 -4.32 -5.13 17.13
N ALA A 132 -4.30 -6.27 17.84
CA ALA A 132 -3.10 -7.09 18.01
C ALA A 132 -2.63 -7.72 16.69
N TYR A 133 -3.58 -8.23 15.89
CA TYR A 133 -3.29 -8.72 14.54
C TYR A 133 -2.66 -7.62 13.65
N THR A 134 -3.27 -6.43 13.64
CA THR A 134 -2.81 -5.28 12.88
C THR A 134 -1.43 -4.83 13.34
N PHE A 135 -1.20 -4.76 14.64
CA PHE A 135 0.09 -4.36 15.22
C PHE A 135 1.22 -5.24 14.71
N THR A 136 1.14 -6.53 14.95
CA THR A 136 2.23 -7.45 14.61
C THR A 136 2.37 -7.65 13.11
N GLY A 137 1.25 -7.75 12.38
CA GLY A 137 1.25 -7.86 10.92
C GLY A 137 1.90 -6.65 10.26
N SER A 138 1.64 -5.45 10.76
CA SER A 138 2.23 -4.21 10.24
C SER A 138 3.72 -4.10 10.54
N VAL A 139 4.19 -4.57 11.70
CA VAL A 139 5.62 -4.66 12.01
C VAL A 139 6.33 -5.61 11.03
N ILE A 140 5.76 -6.78 10.74
CA ILE A 140 6.32 -7.72 9.78
C ILE A 140 6.34 -7.12 8.36
N ALA A 141 5.25 -6.45 7.95
CA ALA A 141 5.18 -5.78 6.65
C ALA A 141 6.26 -4.69 6.54
N PHE A 142 6.43 -3.87 7.57
CA PHE A 142 7.51 -2.87 7.64
C PHE A 142 8.90 -3.51 7.46
N LEU A 143 9.19 -4.60 8.18
CA LEU A 143 10.49 -5.28 8.10
C LEU A 143 10.74 -5.91 6.72
N LYS A 144 9.70 -6.44 6.07
CA LYS A 144 9.79 -6.96 4.70
C LYS A 144 9.99 -5.85 3.67
N LEU A 145 9.24 -4.74 3.76
CA LEU A 145 9.38 -3.60 2.87
C LEU A 145 10.76 -2.96 2.96
N ARG A 146 11.30 -2.85 4.18
CA ARG A 146 12.65 -2.35 4.44
C ARG A 146 13.75 -3.30 3.97
N GLY A 147 13.41 -4.55 3.63
CA GLY A 147 14.39 -5.57 3.25
C GLY A 147 15.14 -6.21 4.42
N SER A 148 14.78 -5.91 5.67
CA SER A 148 15.35 -6.56 6.87
C SER A 148 14.90 -8.02 7.00
N LEU A 149 13.71 -8.34 6.49
CA LEU A 149 13.23 -9.70 6.28
C LEU A 149 13.17 -9.96 4.78
N GLY A 150 13.56 -11.16 4.37
CA GLY A 150 13.52 -11.55 2.96
C GLY A 150 12.10 -11.49 2.38
N GLY A 151 11.97 -11.13 1.09
CA GLY A 151 10.69 -11.05 0.39
C GLY A 151 10.07 -12.42 0.08
N LYS A 152 10.79 -13.53 0.30
CA LYS A 152 10.25 -14.88 0.07
C LYS A 152 9.16 -15.22 1.09
N PRO A 153 8.04 -15.82 0.64
CA PRO A 153 6.99 -16.26 1.56
C PRO A 153 7.51 -17.39 2.46
N LEU A 154 7.25 -17.29 3.76
CA LEU A 154 7.49 -18.38 4.72
C LEU A 154 6.22 -19.22 4.81
N THR A 155 6.21 -20.36 4.15
CA THR A 155 5.07 -21.28 4.14
C THR A 155 5.31 -22.43 5.12
N LEU A 156 4.53 -22.45 6.20
CA LEU A 156 4.54 -23.58 7.13
C LEU A 156 3.60 -24.69 6.62
N PRO A 157 3.94 -25.97 6.85
CA PRO A 157 3.00 -27.07 6.58
C PRO A 157 1.72 -26.88 7.40
N LEU A 158 0.57 -27.21 6.84
CA LEU A 158 -0.74 -27.07 7.48
C LEU A 158 -1.09 -25.62 7.92
N ARG A 159 -0.52 -24.61 7.25
CA ARG A 159 -0.69 -23.18 7.60
C ARG A 159 -2.15 -22.75 7.72
N HIS A 160 -3.02 -23.24 6.83
CA HIS A 160 -4.42 -22.87 6.84
C HIS A 160 -5.17 -23.45 8.02
N GLN A 161 -4.88 -24.72 8.35
CA GLN A 161 -5.43 -25.38 9.55
C GLN A 161 -4.96 -24.68 10.82
N LEU A 162 -3.69 -24.28 10.86
CA LEU A 162 -3.13 -23.52 11.96
C LEU A 162 -3.85 -22.16 12.12
N ASN A 163 -4.06 -21.43 11.02
CA ASN A 163 -4.77 -20.14 11.06
C ASN A 163 -6.21 -20.31 11.56
N ILE A 164 -6.94 -21.31 11.05
CA ILE A 164 -8.30 -21.61 11.51
C ILE A 164 -8.30 -21.98 12.99
N LEU A 165 -7.36 -22.81 13.43
CA LEU A 165 -7.23 -23.18 14.83
C LEU A 165 -7.00 -21.96 15.72
N LEU A 166 -6.07 -21.07 15.35
CA LEU A 166 -5.80 -19.84 16.12
C LEU A 166 -7.05 -18.92 16.21
N VAL A 167 -7.81 -18.79 15.12
CA VAL A 167 -9.07 -18.05 15.14
C VAL A 167 -10.09 -18.71 16.06
N LEU A 168 -10.29 -20.03 15.96
CA LEU A 168 -11.23 -20.76 16.81
C LEU A 168 -10.85 -20.69 18.29
N VAL A 169 -9.56 -20.80 18.61
CA VAL A 169 -9.06 -20.64 19.98
C VAL A 169 -9.29 -19.20 20.47
N SER A 170 -9.09 -18.20 19.61
CA SER A 170 -9.39 -16.80 19.97
C SER A 170 -10.89 -16.59 20.29
N VAL A 171 -11.77 -17.19 19.49
CA VAL A 171 -13.22 -17.15 19.74
C VAL A 171 -13.56 -17.85 21.05
N LEU A 172 -12.94 -19.00 21.35
CA LEU A 172 -13.14 -19.71 22.61
C LEU A 172 -12.73 -18.85 23.80
N PHE A 173 -11.53 -18.26 23.78
CA PHE A 173 -11.10 -17.34 24.86
C PHE A 173 -11.95 -16.07 24.91
N GLY A 174 -12.45 -15.58 23.76
CA GLY A 174 -13.41 -14.49 23.71
C GLY A 174 -14.72 -14.83 24.44
N THR A 175 -15.26 -16.05 24.24
CA THR A 175 -16.45 -16.50 24.97
C THR A 175 -16.19 -16.65 26.46
N TRP A 176 -15.01 -17.10 26.85
CA TRP A 176 -14.61 -17.17 28.28
C TRP A 176 -14.40 -15.78 28.88
N PHE A 177 -13.82 -14.82 28.13
CA PHE A 177 -13.72 -13.43 28.55
C PHE A 177 -15.11 -12.81 28.83
N VAL A 178 -16.07 -13.05 27.95
CA VAL A 178 -17.42 -12.48 28.10
C VAL A 178 -18.17 -13.09 29.26
N ASN A 179 -18.08 -14.42 29.48
CA ASN A 179 -18.89 -15.17 30.44
C ASN A 179 -18.14 -15.55 31.74
N GLY A 180 -16.82 -15.40 31.78
CA GLY A 180 -15.98 -15.82 32.89
C GLY A 180 -15.99 -14.87 34.08
N ALA A 181 -15.39 -15.34 35.16
CA ALA A 181 -15.26 -14.55 36.41
C ALA A 181 -14.40 -13.29 36.15
N PRO A 182 -14.74 -12.13 36.77
CA PRO A 182 -14.01 -10.88 36.57
C PRO A 182 -12.50 -10.98 36.77
N GLU A 183 -12.07 -11.79 37.70
CA GLU A 183 -10.66 -12.01 38.08
C GLU A 183 -9.86 -12.68 36.98
N GLU A 184 -10.51 -13.49 36.11
CA GLU A 184 -9.86 -14.22 35.00
C GLU A 184 -9.92 -13.48 33.69
N GLN A 185 -10.77 -12.48 33.52
CA GLN A 185 -11.04 -11.83 32.25
C GLN A 185 -9.79 -11.20 31.66
N ILE A 186 -8.97 -10.53 32.45
CA ILE A 186 -7.73 -9.92 31.98
C ILE A 186 -6.75 -10.98 31.41
N MET A 187 -6.69 -12.16 32.03
CA MET A 187 -5.87 -13.26 31.55
C MET A 187 -6.35 -13.75 30.16
N TYR A 188 -7.66 -13.95 30.02
CA TYR A 188 -8.23 -14.35 28.71
C TYR A 188 -7.96 -13.30 27.62
N LEU A 189 -8.06 -12.00 27.95
CA LEU A 189 -7.77 -10.91 27.05
C LEU A 189 -6.30 -10.91 26.61
N LEU A 190 -5.36 -11.12 27.54
CA LEU A 190 -3.92 -11.22 27.20
C LEU A 190 -3.61 -12.44 26.34
N ILE A 191 -4.31 -13.56 26.53
CA ILE A 191 -4.18 -14.74 25.67
C ILE A 191 -4.69 -14.42 24.25
N ILE A 192 -5.83 -13.73 24.12
CA ILE A 192 -6.35 -13.29 22.82
C ILE A 192 -5.33 -12.38 22.12
N ILE A 193 -4.73 -11.42 22.82
CA ILE A 193 -3.68 -10.55 22.29
C ILE A 193 -2.50 -11.36 21.75
N ALA A 194 -2.03 -12.34 22.51
CA ALA A 194 -0.91 -13.18 22.12
C ALA A 194 -1.24 -14.01 20.88
N ILE A 195 -2.41 -14.64 20.84
CA ILE A 195 -2.85 -15.48 19.71
C ILE A 195 -3.05 -14.62 18.44
N ALA A 196 -3.75 -13.48 18.56
CA ALA A 196 -3.98 -12.57 17.45
C ALA A 196 -2.66 -11.99 16.93
N GLY A 197 -1.72 -11.68 17.82
CA GLY A 197 -0.37 -11.26 17.46
C GLY A 197 0.41 -12.33 16.69
N LEU A 198 0.38 -13.57 17.14
CA LEU A 198 0.99 -14.71 16.44
C LEU A 198 0.35 -14.93 15.07
N LEU A 199 -0.98 -14.81 14.99
CA LEU A 199 -1.71 -14.91 13.71
C LEU A 199 -1.28 -13.80 12.74
N GLY A 200 -1.14 -12.56 13.19
CA GLY A 200 -0.66 -11.43 12.37
C GLY A 200 0.74 -11.66 11.84
N ILE A 201 1.68 -12.15 12.66
CA ILE A 201 3.03 -12.52 12.23
C ILE A 201 2.96 -13.61 11.16
N HIS A 202 2.26 -14.71 11.44
CA HIS A 202 2.21 -15.87 10.57
C HIS A 202 1.59 -15.53 9.20
N MET A 203 0.49 -14.79 9.19
CA MET A 203 -0.21 -14.41 7.96
C MET A 203 0.66 -13.55 7.05
N ILE A 204 1.28 -12.51 7.58
CA ILE A 204 2.10 -11.59 6.75
C ILE A 204 3.45 -12.21 6.36
N MET A 205 4.01 -13.10 7.19
CA MET A 205 5.20 -13.87 6.81
C MET A 205 4.94 -14.80 5.61
N ALA A 206 3.74 -15.35 5.49
CA ALA A 206 3.35 -16.24 4.39
C ALA A 206 3.12 -15.53 3.04
N ILE A 207 3.01 -14.20 3.04
CA ILE A 207 2.76 -13.42 1.81
C ILE A 207 4.09 -13.03 1.18
N GLY A 208 4.18 -13.19 -0.14
CA GLY A 208 5.37 -12.83 -0.93
C GLY A 208 5.55 -11.32 -1.06
N GLY A 209 6.77 -10.91 -1.35
CA GLY A 209 7.10 -9.52 -1.57
C GLY A 209 6.29 -8.87 -2.69
N ALA A 210 6.04 -9.56 -3.80
CA ALA A 210 5.26 -9.03 -4.94
C ALA A 210 3.84 -8.59 -4.53
N ASP A 211 3.25 -9.24 -3.53
CA ASP A 211 1.91 -8.93 -3.04
C ASP A 211 1.89 -7.86 -1.92
N MET A 212 3.07 -7.33 -1.52
CA MET A 212 3.18 -6.33 -0.44
C MET A 212 2.34 -5.06 -0.65
N PRO A 213 2.17 -4.51 -1.86
CA PRO A 213 1.27 -3.36 -2.06
C PRO A 213 -0.16 -3.64 -1.61
N VAL A 214 -0.68 -4.84 -1.91
CA VAL A 214 -2.01 -5.28 -1.46
C VAL A 214 -2.03 -5.43 0.07
N VAL A 215 -0.96 -6.00 0.65
CA VAL A 215 -0.84 -6.17 2.11
C VAL A 215 -0.89 -4.83 2.83
N VAL A 216 -0.18 -3.82 2.36
CA VAL A 216 -0.21 -2.47 2.96
C VAL A 216 -1.62 -1.89 2.92
N SER A 217 -2.33 -2.04 1.79
CA SER A 217 -3.72 -1.58 1.68
C SER A 217 -4.67 -2.36 2.60
N MET A 218 -4.45 -3.68 2.79
CA MET A 218 -5.20 -4.50 3.73
C MET A 218 -4.95 -4.12 5.19
N LEU A 219 -3.69 -3.85 5.55
CA LEU A 219 -3.34 -3.37 6.89
C LEU A 219 -3.97 -2.00 7.17
N ASN A 220 -4.07 -1.13 6.14
CA ASN A 220 -4.85 0.10 6.23
C ASN A 220 -6.33 -0.19 6.54
N SER A 221 -6.94 -1.18 5.86
CA SER A 221 -8.31 -1.61 6.16
C SER A 221 -8.44 -2.10 7.60
N TYR A 222 -7.55 -2.98 8.07
CA TYR A 222 -7.58 -3.50 9.43
C TYR A 222 -7.37 -2.40 10.48
N SER A 223 -6.49 -1.43 10.22
CA SER A 223 -6.32 -0.27 11.11
C SER A 223 -7.58 0.58 11.18
N GLY A 224 -8.30 0.73 10.06
CA GLY A 224 -9.61 1.38 10.04
C GLY A 224 -10.64 0.64 10.89
N TRP A 225 -10.75 -0.67 10.76
CA TRP A 225 -11.65 -1.49 11.61
C TRP A 225 -11.22 -1.49 13.08
N ALA A 226 -9.93 -1.47 13.39
CA ALA A 226 -9.43 -1.30 14.75
C ALA A 226 -9.85 0.05 15.35
N ALA A 227 -9.75 1.12 14.56
CA ALA A 227 -10.20 2.46 14.96
C ALA A 227 -11.72 2.51 15.18
N ALA A 228 -12.52 1.89 14.30
CA ALA A 228 -13.97 1.79 14.47
C ALA A 228 -14.34 1.03 15.75
N SER A 229 -13.67 -0.09 16.02
CA SER A 229 -13.88 -0.85 17.26
C SER A 229 -13.50 -0.05 18.49
N ALA A 230 -12.41 0.72 18.46
CA ALA A 230 -12.05 1.65 19.52
C ALA A 230 -13.13 2.75 19.68
N GLY A 231 -13.73 3.19 18.57
CA GLY A 231 -14.85 4.13 18.60
C GLY A 231 -16.08 3.59 19.31
N PHE A 232 -16.43 2.31 19.10
CA PHE A 232 -17.52 1.66 19.85
C PHE A 232 -17.18 1.58 21.35
N MET A 233 -16.00 1.09 21.71
CA MET A 233 -15.56 1.00 23.12
C MET A 233 -15.58 2.35 23.85
N LEU A 234 -15.28 3.44 23.13
CA LEU A 234 -15.22 4.80 23.67
C LEU A 234 -16.51 5.59 23.47
N SER A 235 -17.56 5.00 22.87
CA SER A 235 -18.80 5.69 22.48
C SER A 235 -18.52 6.96 21.67
N ASN A 236 -17.57 6.90 20.72
CA ASN A 236 -17.14 8.02 19.91
C ASN A 236 -17.58 7.85 18.46
N ASP A 237 -18.69 8.49 18.09
CA ASP A 237 -19.30 8.39 16.76
C ASP A 237 -18.35 8.78 15.62
N LEU A 238 -17.52 9.80 15.83
CA LEU A 238 -16.58 10.24 14.81
C LEU A 238 -15.53 9.16 14.52
N LEU A 239 -15.02 8.51 15.55
CA LEU A 239 -14.04 7.44 15.42
C LEU A 239 -14.65 6.19 14.75
N ILE A 240 -15.93 5.91 15.03
CA ILE A 240 -16.69 4.85 14.34
C ILE A 240 -16.79 5.17 12.84
N ILE A 241 -17.27 6.37 12.50
CA ILE A 241 -17.47 6.78 11.10
C ILE A 241 -16.15 6.81 10.34
N THR A 242 -15.13 7.45 10.87
CA THR A 242 -13.82 7.57 10.20
C THR A 242 -13.13 6.21 10.07
N GLY A 243 -13.20 5.38 11.12
CA GLY A 243 -12.67 4.02 11.10
C GLY A 243 -13.36 3.15 10.07
N ALA A 244 -14.69 3.21 9.97
CA ALA A 244 -15.46 2.49 8.96
C ALA A 244 -15.16 2.96 7.53
N LEU A 245 -15.00 4.27 7.31
CA LEU A 245 -14.61 4.83 6.00
C LEU A 245 -13.22 4.33 5.58
N VAL A 246 -12.23 4.41 6.48
CA VAL A 246 -10.86 3.94 6.20
C VAL A 246 -10.83 2.43 6.00
N GLY A 247 -11.54 1.68 6.85
CA GLY A 247 -11.62 0.23 6.75
C GLY A 247 -12.23 -0.23 5.43
N SER A 248 -13.34 0.38 5.03
CA SER A 248 -14.02 0.06 3.77
C SER A 248 -13.19 0.46 2.55
N SER A 249 -12.63 1.67 2.55
CA SER A 249 -11.80 2.16 1.42
C SER A 249 -10.55 1.30 1.23
N GLY A 250 -9.87 0.90 2.31
CA GLY A 250 -8.72 0.00 2.26
C GLY A 250 -9.07 -1.39 1.71
N ALA A 251 -10.23 -1.94 2.10
CA ALA A 251 -10.71 -3.22 1.57
C ALA A 251 -11.04 -3.15 0.07
N ILE A 252 -11.74 -2.09 -0.37
CA ILE A 252 -12.06 -1.87 -1.79
C ILE A 252 -10.78 -1.70 -2.60
N LEU A 253 -9.83 -0.90 -2.12
CA LEU A 253 -8.56 -0.69 -2.80
C LEU A 253 -7.77 -2.00 -2.92
N SER A 254 -7.71 -2.80 -1.85
CA SER A 254 -7.06 -4.12 -1.89
C SER A 254 -7.71 -5.05 -2.91
N TYR A 255 -9.04 -5.03 -3.01
CA TYR A 255 -9.77 -5.83 -4.00
C TYR A 255 -9.44 -5.39 -5.44
N ILE A 256 -9.44 -4.08 -5.71
CA ILE A 256 -9.08 -3.53 -7.04
C ILE A 256 -7.64 -3.92 -7.39
N MET A 257 -6.71 -3.79 -6.45
CA MET A 257 -5.31 -4.18 -6.67
C MET A 257 -5.15 -5.68 -6.92
N CYS A 258 -5.87 -6.53 -6.19
CA CYS A 258 -5.87 -7.97 -6.45
C CYS A 258 -6.35 -8.27 -7.88
N ARG A 259 -7.38 -7.59 -8.35
CA ARG A 259 -7.84 -7.72 -9.74
C ARG A 259 -6.79 -7.26 -10.75
N GLY A 260 -6.14 -6.13 -10.50
CA GLY A 260 -5.04 -5.62 -11.34
C GLY A 260 -3.81 -6.52 -11.37
N MET A 261 -3.69 -7.47 -10.42
CA MET A 261 -2.62 -8.48 -10.37
C MET A 261 -3.09 -9.88 -10.80
N ASN A 262 -4.34 -10.02 -11.26
CA ASN A 262 -5.01 -11.30 -11.50
C ASN A 262 -4.89 -12.27 -10.30
N ARG A 263 -5.00 -11.74 -9.09
CA ARG A 263 -4.95 -12.52 -7.85
C ARG A 263 -6.34 -12.58 -7.22
N SER A 264 -6.69 -13.74 -6.68
CA SER A 264 -7.89 -13.82 -5.85
C SER A 264 -7.67 -13.04 -4.55
N PHE A 265 -8.60 -12.13 -4.24
CA PHE A 265 -8.57 -11.37 -2.99
C PHE A 265 -8.52 -12.29 -1.76
N ILE A 266 -9.29 -13.38 -1.78
CA ILE A 266 -9.29 -14.38 -0.71
C ILE A 266 -7.93 -15.08 -0.61
N SER A 267 -7.27 -15.39 -1.75
CA SER A 267 -5.97 -16.05 -1.71
C SER A 267 -4.88 -15.18 -1.10
N VAL A 268 -4.91 -13.88 -1.34
CA VAL A 268 -3.95 -12.94 -0.74
C VAL A 268 -4.21 -12.78 0.75
N ILE A 269 -5.46 -12.59 1.17
CA ILE A 269 -5.85 -12.49 2.59
C ILE A 269 -5.47 -13.75 3.37
N ALA A 270 -5.72 -14.92 2.79
CA ALA A 270 -5.47 -16.19 3.46
C ALA A 270 -3.99 -16.64 3.41
N GLY A 271 -3.08 -15.77 2.95
CA GLY A 271 -1.65 -16.08 2.86
C GLY A 271 -1.30 -17.06 1.75
N GLY A 272 -1.94 -16.93 0.56
CA GLY A 272 -1.61 -17.67 -0.65
C GLY A 272 -2.41 -18.98 -0.85
N PHE A 273 -3.71 -18.97 -0.60
CA PHE A 273 -4.63 -19.99 -1.10
C PHE A 273 -4.56 -20.02 -2.64
N GLY A 274 -4.01 -21.06 -3.22
CA GLY A 274 -3.97 -21.27 -4.67
C GLY A 274 -2.61 -21.13 -5.34
N VAL A 275 -1.53 -20.82 -4.63
CA VAL A 275 -0.18 -21.08 -5.14
C VAL A 275 0.08 -22.56 -4.94
N ALA A 276 0.13 -23.35 -6.02
CA ALA A 276 0.48 -24.77 -5.94
C ALA A 276 1.82 -24.91 -5.23
N GLU A 277 1.87 -25.75 -4.18
CA GLU A 277 3.13 -26.16 -3.57
C GLU A 277 3.98 -26.80 -4.69
N GLY A 278 5.08 -26.12 -5.05
CA GLY A 278 6.02 -26.67 -6.03
C GLY A 278 6.29 -25.82 -7.27
N THR A 279 5.68 -24.63 -7.43
CA THR A 279 6.18 -23.69 -8.43
C THR A 279 7.51 -23.10 -7.96
N VAL A 280 8.55 -23.91 -8.04
CA VAL A 280 9.92 -23.44 -8.17
C VAL A 280 9.85 -22.47 -9.34
N ALA A 281 10.33 -21.24 -9.17
CA ALA A 281 10.48 -20.29 -10.26
C ALA A 281 11.06 -21.07 -11.46
N ALA A 282 10.22 -21.38 -12.43
CA ALA A 282 10.68 -21.97 -13.66
C ALA A 282 11.61 -20.92 -14.25
N VAL A 283 12.89 -21.22 -14.27
CA VAL A 283 13.82 -20.56 -15.17
C VAL A 283 13.14 -20.70 -16.52
N SER A 284 12.73 -19.55 -17.08
CA SER A 284 12.03 -19.49 -18.36
C SER A 284 12.73 -20.42 -19.34
N LYS A 285 12.01 -21.39 -19.88
CA LYS A 285 12.52 -22.42 -20.81
C LYS A 285 12.86 -21.86 -22.21
N GLU A 286 12.98 -20.57 -22.35
CA GLU A 286 13.38 -19.90 -23.60
C GLU A 286 14.60 -19.02 -23.38
N ASP A 287 15.68 -19.66 -22.95
CA ASP A 287 17.01 -19.15 -23.28
C ASP A 287 17.42 -19.82 -24.62
N ASP A 288 16.76 -19.38 -25.69
CA ASP A 288 17.05 -19.79 -27.09
C ASP A 288 18.39 -19.21 -27.60
N GLY A 289 19.32 -18.89 -26.70
CA GLY A 289 20.62 -18.34 -27.06
C GLY A 289 20.58 -16.93 -27.65
N LYS A 290 19.44 -16.22 -27.53
CA LYS A 290 19.33 -14.82 -27.94
C LYS A 290 20.00 -13.93 -26.90
N GLU A 291 20.98 -13.15 -27.32
CA GLU A 291 21.57 -12.12 -26.50
C GLU A 291 20.70 -10.85 -26.52
N ALA A 292 20.51 -10.22 -25.36
CA ALA A 292 19.82 -8.96 -25.29
C ALA A 292 20.63 -7.86 -25.97
N GLN A 293 20.00 -7.09 -26.84
CA GLN A 293 20.66 -6.01 -27.56
C GLN A 293 20.87 -4.83 -26.61
N SER A 294 22.08 -4.30 -26.53
CA SER A 294 22.39 -3.09 -25.75
C SER A 294 22.42 -1.86 -26.62
N ILE A 295 22.07 -0.71 -26.04
CA ILE A 295 22.10 0.60 -26.71
C ILE A 295 22.90 1.58 -25.85
N SER A 296 23.59 2.54 -26.52
CA SER A 296 24.31 3.62 -25.85
C SER A 296 23.38 4.76 -25.42
N TYR A 297 23.90 5.66 -24.59
CA TYR A 297 23.16 6.86 -24.15
C TYR A 297 22.90 7.82 -25.32
N GLU A 298 23.88 7.97 -26.20
CA GLU A 298 23.84 8.84 -27.38
C GLU A 298 22.80 8.32 -28.37
N GLU A 299 22.82 7.04 -28.70
CA GLU A 299 21.83 6.42 -29.59
C GLU A 299 20.42 6.52 -29.01
N THR A 300 20.26 6.33 -27.69
CA THR A 300 18.97 6.52 -27.02
C THR A 300 18.48 7.95 -27.17
N ALA A 301 19.35 8.94 -26.99
CA ALA A 301 19.00 10.35 -27.16
C ALA A 301 18.58 10.65 -28.61
N ASP A 302 19.28 10.08 -29.60
CA ASP A 302 18.98 10.28 -31.03
C ASP A 302 17.63 9.63 -31.41
N ILE A 303 17.33 8.43 -30.90
CA ILE A 303 16.04 7.77 -31.09
C ILE A 303 14.91 8.62 -30.51
N LEU A 304 15.08 9.14 -29.29
CA LEU A 304 14.08 10.01 -28.64
C LEU A 304 13.88 11.33 -29.43
N ARG A 305 14.96 11.93 -29.94
CA ARG A 305 14.90 13.16 -30.70
C ARG A 305 14.25 12.97 -32.09
N GLY A 306 14.36 11.78 -32.68
CA GLY A 306 13.78 11.42 -33.97
C GLY A 306 12.31 10.97 -33.90
N ALA A 307 11.77 10.69 -32.69
CA ALA A 307 10.42 10.23 -32.52
C ALA A 307 9.38 11.35 -32.68
N LYS A 308 8.17 10.99 -33.09
CA LYS A 308 6.99 11.87 -33.05
C LYS A 308 6.18 11.65 -31.77
N GLN A 309 6.12 10.40 -31.32
CA GLN A 309 5.39 10.00 -30.13
C GLN A 309 6.27 9.11 -29.25
N VAL A 310 6.37 9.48 -27.98
CA VAL A 310 7.11 8.74 -26.94
C VAL A 310 6.15 8.39 -25.79
N ILE A 311 6.18 7.14 -25.35
CA ILE A 311 5.51 6.74 -24.10
C ILE A 311 6.57 6.34 -23.08
N VAL A 312 6.49 6.93 -21.89
CA VAL A 312 7.35 6.58 -20.75
C VAL A 312 6.60 5.66 -19.81
N VAL A 313 7.22 4.53 -19.47
CA VAL A 313 6.69 3.55 -18.51
C VAL A 313 7.54 3.59 -17.24
N PRO A 314 7.11 4.33 -16.20
CA PRO A 314 7.85 4.40 -14.96
C PRO A 314 7.60 3.15 -14.10
N GLY A 315 8.66 2.62 -13.52
CA GLY A 315 8.62 1.52 -12.57
C GLY A 315 9.30 1.86 -11.26
N TYR A 316 9.36 0.89 -10.34
CA TYR A 316 9.96 1.07 -9.02
C TYR A 316 11.45 1.45 -9.08
N GLY A 317 12.18 1.00 -10.10
CA GLY A 317 13.58 1.38 -10.29
C GLY A 317 13.78 2.87 -10.52
N MET A 318 12.83 3.57 -11.15
CA MET A 318 12.84 5.04 -11.27
C MET A 318 12.77 5.69 -9.88
N ALA A 319 11.89 5.17 -9.01
CA ALA A 319 11.74 5.64 -7.64
C ALA A 319 13.03 5.46 -6.83
N VAL A 320 13.62 4.27 -6.88
CA VAL A 320 14.86 3.93 -6.15
C VAL A 320 16.01 4.84 -6.55
N ALA A 321 16.15 5.13 -7.84
CA ALA A 321 17.19 6.02 -8.36
C ALA A 321 16.85 7.51 -8.18
N GLN A 322 15.65 7.84 -7.70
CA GLN A 322 15.15 9.23 -7.63
C GLN A 322 15.28 9.97 -8.97
N ALA A 323 14.91 9.27 -10.05
CA ALA A 323 15.09 9.76 -11.41
C ALA A 323 13.90 10.60 -11.93
N GLN A 324 12.84 10.80 -11.14
CA GLN A 324 11.62 11.53 -11.54
C GLN A 324 11.92 12.96 -12.02
N HIS A 325 12.89 13.65 -11.42
CA HIS A 325 13.23 15.02 -11.80
C HIS A 325 13.93 15.10 -13.16
N ILE A 326 14.84 14.17 -13.45
CA ILE A 326 15.49 14.14 -14.78
C ILE A 326 14.51 13.66 -15.86
N VAL A 327 13.54 12.80 -15.51
CA VAL A 327 12.45 12.43 -16.41
C VAL A 327 11.61 13.65 -16.77
N HIS A 328 11.32 14.53 -15.81
CA HIS A 328 10.65 15.80 -16.06
C HIS A 328 11.45 16.68 -17.04
N GLU A 329 12.76 16.82 -16.84
CA GLU A 329 13.64 17.61 -17.72
C GLU A 329 13.63 17.07 -19.14
N ILE A 330 13.77 15.75 -19.33
CA ILE A 330 13.68 15.10 -20.64
C ILE A 330 12.30 15.36 -21.28
N THR A 331 11.23 15.26 -20.49
CA THR A 331 9.86 15.55 -20.95
C THR A 331 9.74 16.96 -21.50
N GLU A 332 10.21 17.96 -20.75
CA GLU A 332 10.19 19.35 -21.18
C GLU A 332 11.03 19.58 -22.45
N ASN A 333 12.20 18.95 -22.55
CA ASN A 333 13.07 19.06 -23.71
C ASN A 333 12.45 18.44 -24.98
N LEU A 334 11.75 17.31 -24.86
CA LEU A 334 11.04 16.67 -25.96
C LEU A 334 9.80 17.48 -26.37
N ARG A 335 9.03 18.00 -25.44
CA ARG A 335 7.86 18.86 -25.71
C ARG A 335 8.24 20.15 -26.43
N LYS A 336 9.37 20.79 -26.07
CA LYS A 336 9.92 21.95 -26.79
C LYS A 336 10.25 21.67 -28.26
N ARG A 337 10.49 20.40 -28.60
CA ARG A 337 10.71 19.92 -29.97
C ARG A 337 9.44 19.46 -30.68
N ASN A 338 8.26 19.71 -30.10
CA ASN A 338 6.94 19.24 -30.57
C ASN A 338 6.80 17.71 -30.65
N ILE A 339 7.52 16.97 -29.81
CA ILE A 339 7.37 15.53 -29.65
C ILE A 339 6.25 15.28 -28.64
N SER A 340 5.27 14.46 -29.03
CA SER A 340 4.21 14.03 -28.13
C SER A 340 4.78 13.06 -27.10
N ILE A 341 4.62 13.37 -25.81
CA ILE A 341 5.09 12.49 -24.74
C ILE A 341 3.93 12.16 -23.81
N LYS A 342 3.79 10.90 -23.44
CA LYS A 342 2.79 10.37 -22.52
C LYS A 342 3.43 9.44 -21.50
N PHE A 343 2.80 9.27 -20.36
CA PHE A 343 3.20 8.34 -19.30
C PHE A 343 2.14 7.25 -19.17
N ALA A 344 2.58 5.99 -19.19
CA ALA A 344 1.71 4.83 -18.99
C ALA A 344 1.92 4.28 -17.59
N ILE A 345 0.89 4.36 -16.76
CA ILE A 345 0.93 3.92 -15.36
C ILE A 345 0.21 2.58 -15.21
N HIS A 346 0.94 1.62 -14.71
CA HIS A 346 0.36 0.34 -14.32
C HIS A 346 -0.21 0.42 -12.89
N PRO A 347 -1.41 -0.14 -12.60
CA PRO A 347 -2.07 -0.02 -11.29
C PRO A 347 -1.24 -0.52 -10.11
N VAL A 348 -0.33 -1.48 -10.35
CA VAL A 348 0.54 -2.04 -9.30
C VAL A 348 2.01 -1.63 -9.46
N ALA A 349 2.30 -0.62 -10.28
CA ALA A 349 3.66 -0.09 -10.40
C ALA A 349 4.13 0.53 -9.07
N GLY A 350 5.27 0.09 -8.58
CA GLY A 350 5.83 0.59 -7.32
C GLY A 350 5.59 -0.33 -6.12
N ARG A 351 5.42 0.24 -4.95
CA ARG A 351 5.19 -0.45 -3.67
C ARG A 351 3.98 0.06 -2.88
N LEU A 352 3.26 1.04 -3.43
CA LEU A 352 2.02 1.62 -2.92
C LEU A 352 1.07 1.84 -4.08
N PRO A 353 -0.25 1.88 -3.83
CA PRO A 353 -1.21 2.40 -4.79
C PRO A 353 -0.86 3.82 -5.20
N GLY A 354 -0.85 4.10 -6.51
CA GLY A 354 -0.52 5.42 -7.03
C GLY A 354 0.92 5.90 -6.83
N HIS A 355 1.86 5.00 -6.50
CA HIS A 355 3.25 5.35 -6.21
C HIS A 355 3.89 6.15 -7.35
N MET A 356 3.69 5.73 -8.60
CA MET A 356 4.25 6.43 -9.76
C MET A 356 3.59 7.80 -9.95
N ASN A 357 2.28 7.90 -9.78
CA ASN A 357 1.54 9.16 -9.88
C ASN A 357 2.06 10.21 -8.88
N VAL A 358 2.35 9.79 -7.64
CA VAL A 358 2.91 10.67 -6.60
C VAL A 358 4.31 11.15 -6.99
N LEU A 359 5.17 10.28 -7.52
CA LEU A 359 6.53 10.65 -7.94
C LEU A 359 6.53 11.62 -9.14
N LEU A 360 5.64 11.39 -10.11
CA LEU A 360 5.48 12.29 -11.25
C LEU A 360 4.93 13.65 -10.80
N ALA A 361 4.01 13.66 -9.83
CA ALA A 361 3.52 14.88 -9.22
C ALA A 361 4.59 15.64 -8.43
N GLU A 362 5.46 14.94 -7.69
CA GLU A 362 6.61 15.53 -6.99
C GLU A 362 7.56 16.22 -7.98
N ALA A 363 7.76 15.61 -9.14
CA ALA A 363 8.56 16.19 -10.22
C ALA A 363 7.84 17.30 -11.01
N ASN A 364 6.61 17.68 -10.65
CA ASN A 364 5.78 18.68 -11.34
C ASN A 364 5.48 18.33 -12.80
N LEU A 365 5.37 17.03 -13.14
CA LEU A 365 4.89 16.61 -14.44
C LEU A 365 3.41 16.95 -14.62
N PRO A 366 2.99 17.46 -15.81
CA PRO A 366 1.59 17.75 -16.08
C PRO A 366 0.72 16.49 -16.03
N TYR A 367 -0.47 16.60 -15.48
CA TYR A 367 -1.37 15.44 -15.33
C TYR A 367 -2.04 15.02 -16.62
N ASP A 368 -2.19 15.92 -17.56
CA ASP A 368 -2.81 15.72 -18.87
C ASP A 368 -2.04 14.73 -19.77
N ILE A 369 -0.80 14.42 -19.42
CA ILE A 369 0.04 13.44 -20.13
C ILE A 369 0.23 12.13 -19.37
N VAL A 370 -0.43 11.94 -18.21
CA VAL A 370 -0.33 10.73 -17.38
C VAL A 370 -1.62 9.93 -17.52
N PHE A 371 -1.50 8.72 -18.05
CA PHE A 371 -2.61 7.84 -18.37
C PHE A 371 -2.52 6.52 -17.63
N GLU A 372 -3.64 6.00 -17.20
CA GLU A 372 -3.74 4.65 -16.65
C GLU A 372 -3.63 3.59 -17.77
N MET A 373 -3.24 2.37 -17.40
CA MET A 373 -2.99 1.27 -18.34
C MET A 373 -4.16 1.05 -19.31
N ASP A 374 -5.40 1.03 -18.81
CA ASP A 374 -6.59 0.76 -19.62
C ASP A 374 -6.87 1.86 -20.65
N GLU A 375 -6.39 3.07 -20.42
CA GLU A 375 -6.55 4.21 -21.32
C GLU A 375 -5.50 4.22 -22.44
N ILE A 376 -4.28 3.75 -22.15
CA ILE A 376 -3.13 3.94 -23.03
C ILE A 376 -2.67 2.67 -23.73
N ASN A 377 -3.08 1.48 -23.28
CA ASN A 377 -2.54 0.21 -23.77
C ASN A 377 -2.73 0.05 -25.31
N SER A 378 -3.84 0.54 -25.84
CA SER A 378 -4.12 0.51 -27.29
C SER A 378 -3.24 1.48 -28.12
N GLU A 379 -2.56 2.44 -27.50
CA GLU A 379 -1.74 3.42 -28.20
C GLU A 379 -0.31 2.94 -28.49
N PHE A 380 0.16 1.86 -27.88
CA PHE A 380 1.52 1.36 -28.12
C PHE A 380 1.77 1.04 -29.59
N ASN A 381 0.79 0.49 -30.31
CA ASN A 381 0.89 0.20 -31.76
C ASN A 381 1.22 1.42 -32.62
N ALA A 382 0.82 2.62 -32.19
CA ALA A 382 1.08 3.87 -32.92
C ALA A 382 2.34 4.60 -32.42
N THR A 383 2.96 4.11 -31.35
CA THR A 383 4.07 4.76 -30.66
C THR A 383 5.40 4.47 -31.34
N ASP A 384 6.21 5.52 -31.56
CA ASP A 384 7.52 5.36 -32.15
C ASP A 384 8.51 4.79 -31.14
N VAL A 385 8.53 5.32 -29.92
CA VAL A 385 9.48 4.92 -28.88
C VAL A 385 8.79 4.75 -27.52
N VAL A 386 9.04 3.63 -26.88
CA VAL A 386 8.69 3.41 -25.48
C VAL A 386 9.96 3.40 -24.63
N LEU A 387 9.98 4.23 -23.59
CA LEU A 387 11.07 4.28 -22.61
C LEU A 387 10.60 3.66 -21.29
N VAL A 388 11.05 2.44 -21.01
CA VAL A 388 10.75 1.73 -19.76
C VAL A 388 11.81 2.04 -18.71
N ILE A 389 11.44 2.65 -17.59
CA ILE A 389 12.39 3.11 -16.57
C ILE A 389 12.22 2.29 -15.30
N GLY A 390 13.07 1.27 -15.11
CA GLY A 390 13.11 0.47 -13.89
C GLY A 390 11.83 -0.32 -13.62
N ALA A 391 11.12 -0.75 -14.65
CA ALA A 391 10.02 -1.70 -14.60
C ALA A 391 10.46 -3.09 -15.07
N ASN A 392 9.78 -4.14 -14.63
CA ASN A 392 10.02 -5.52 -15.06
C ASN A 392 8.69 -6.27 -15.26
N ASP A 393 8.03 -6.64 -14.18
CA ASP A 393 6.87 -7.54 -14.20
C ASP A 393 5.68 -6.93 -14.97
N ILE A 394 5.47 -5.62 -14.84
CA ILE A 394 4.36 -4.88 -15.45
C ILE A 394 4.48 -4.68 -16.97
N VAL A 395 5.60 -5.05 -17.56
CA VAL A 395 5.88 -5.04 -19.02
C VAL A 395 6.35 -6.41 -19.50
N ASN A 396 5.98 -7.49 -18.82
CA ASN A 396 6.43 -8.84 -19.09
C ASN A 396 5.41 -9.60 -19.95
N PRO A 397 5.74 -9.95 -21.22
CA PRO A 397 4.85 -10.76 -22.07
C PRO A 397 4.50 -12.12 -21.47
N GLY A 398 5.39 -12.71 -20.66
CA GLY A 398 5.14 -14.00 -19.98
C GLY A 398 3.93 -13.98 -19.04
N ALA A 399 3.41 -12.80 -18.70
CA ALA A 399 2.15 -12.68 -17.98
C ALA A 399 0.94 -13.09 -18.84
N LEU A 400 1.04 -13.00 -20.16
CA LEU A 400 -0.03 -13.38 -21.10
C LEU A 400 0.13 -14.82 -21.61
N ASP A 401 1.37 -15.24 -21.86
CA ASP A 401 1.68 -16.43 -22.65
C ASP A 401 2.13 -17.64 -21.83
N ASP A 402 2.67 -17.45 -20.62
CA ASP A 402 3.22 -18.53 -19.80
C ASP A 402 2.32 -18.88 -18.61
N GLU A 403 1.50 -19.94 -18.76
CA GLU A 403 0.62 -20.44 -17.71
C GLU A 403 1.36 -20.92 -16.45
N SER A 404 2.66 -21.24 -16.57
CA SER A 404 3.48 -21.65 -15.42
C SER A 404 4.06 -20.48 -14.64
N SER A 405 3.97 -19.26 -15.18
CA SER A 405 4.52 -18.05 -14.58
C SER A 405 3.73 -17.61 -13.34
N PRO A 406 4.39 -17.24 -12.25
CA PRO A 406 3.72 -16.65 -11.09
C PRO A 406 2.93 -15.37 -11.39
N ILE A 407 3.20 -14.70 -12.50
CA ILE A 407 2.51 -13.48 -12.94
C ILE A 407 1.47 -13.75 -14.04
N TYR A 408 1.21 -15.00 -14.39
CA TYR A 408 0.26 -15.37 -15.44
C TYR A 408 -1.13 -14.74 -15.20
N GLY A 409 -1.70 -14.19 -16.27
CA GLY A 409 -2.99 -13.53 -16.28
C GLY A 409 -2.98 -12.13 -15.67
N MET A 410 -1.85 -11.61 -15.20
CA MET A 410 -1.73 -10.23 -14.79
C MET A 410 -1.84 -9.33 -16.03
N PRO A 411 -2.76 -8.34 -16.05
CA PRO A 411 -2.76 -7.33 -17.11
C PRO A 411 -1.40 -6.63 -17.12
N VAL A 412 -0.86 -6.35 -18.30
CA VAL A 412 0.45 -5.72 -18.47
C VAL A 412 0.38 -4.60 -19.49
N LEU A 413 1.36 -3.71 -19.45
CA LEU A 413 1.56 -2.71 -20.50
C LEU A 413 2.24 -3.38 -21.71
N GLU A 414 1.53 -3.43 -22.84
CA GLU A 414 1.95 -4.14 -24.05
C GLU A 414 2.98 -3.34 -24.86
N VAL A 415 4.06 -2.93 -24.17
CA VAL A 415 5.10 -2.05 -24.72
C VAL A 415 5.77 -2.58 -25.97
N TRP A 416 5.78 -3.90 -26.17
CA TRP A 416 6.38 -4.57 -27.34
C TRP A 416 5.66 -4.32 -28.64
N ASP A 417 4.45 -3.76 -28.61
CA ASP A 417 3.73 -3.38 -29.82
C ASP A 417 4.24 -2.06 -30.42
N ALA A 418 5.07 -1.32 -29.69
CA ALA A 418 5.69 -0.10 -30.20
C ALA A 418 6.81 -0.42 -31.22
N LYS A 419 7.19 0.57 -32.04
CA LYS A 419 8.24 0.40 -33.03
C LYS A 419 9.60 0.14 -32.40
N THR A 420 9.91 0.85 -31.31
CA THR A 420 11.17 0.70 -30.56
C THR A 420 10.90 0.75 -29.06
N VAL A 421 11.48 -0.17 -28.32
CA VAL A 421 11.39 -0.21 -26.87
C VAL A 421 12.80 -0.07 -26.28
N VAL A 422 13.01 0.92 -25.45
CA VAL A 422 14.26 1.08 -24.70
C VAL A 422 13.98 0.78 -23.24
N VAL A 423 14.62 -0.26 -22.70
CA VAL A 423 14.46 -0.68 -21.31
C VAL A 423 15.68 -0.28 -20.49
N LEU A 424 15.49 0.64 -19.57
CA LEU A 424 16.53 1.11 -18.67
C LEU A 424 16.54 0.28 -17.39
N LYS A 425 17.63 -0.43 -17.19
CA LYS A 425 17.80 -1.38 -16.08
C LYS A 425 19.28 -1.50 -15.69
N ARG A 426 19.54 -1.77 -14.38
CA ARG A 426 20.93 -1.91 -13.89
C ARG A 426 21.62 -3.19 -14.36
N SER A 427 20.88 -4.27 -14.55
CA SER A 427 21.38 -5.58 -14.96
C SER A 427 20.24 -6.47 -15.43
N MET A 428 20.55 -7.64 -15.99
CA MET A 428 19.58 -8.65 -16.40
C MET A 428 18.92 -9.40 -15.22
N ALA A 429 19.22 -9.05 -13.97
CA ALA A 429 18.61 -9.68 -12.81
C ALA A 429 17.08 -9.59 -12.86
N THR A 430 16.40 -10.64 -12.38
CA THR A 430 14.94 -10.72 -12.33
C THR A 430 14.34 -9.58 -11.49
N GLY A 431 13.06 -9.29 -11.73
CA GLY A 431 12.29 -8.34 -10.94
C GLY A 431 11.88 -8.91 -9.58
N TYR A 432 10.89 -8.27 -9.00
CA TYR A 432 10.40 -8.62 -7.67
C TYR A 432 9.65 -9.95 -7.62
N SER A 433 9.04 -10.36 -8.72
CA SER A 433 8.42 -11.69 -8.88
C SER A 433 9.42 -12.84 -8.99
N GLY A 434 10.69 -12.52 -9.30
CA GLY A 434 11.73 -13.51 -9.55
C GLY A 434 11.65 -14.18 -10.92
N VAL A 435 10.82 -13.67 -11.84
CA VAL A 435 10.56 -14.21 -13.19
C VAL A 435 11.44 -13.53 -14.21
N GLY A 436 11.94 -14.28 -15.20
CA GLY A 436 12.60 -13.74 -16.39
C GLY A 436 11.62 -12.95 -17.26
N ASN A 437 12.13 -12.03 -18.07
CA ASN A 437 11.28 -11.20 -18.92
C ASN A 437 11.66 -11.40 -20.40
N PRO A 438 10.84 -12.08 -21.22
CA PRO A 438 11.07 -12.31 -22.64
C PRO A 438 11.12 -11.01 -23.47
N LEU A 439 10.58 -9.90 -22.96
CA LEU A 439 10.65 -8.60 -23.62
C LEU A 439 12.08 -8.21 -23.99
N TYR A 440 13.06 -8.53 -23.14
CA TYR A 440 14.44 -8.08 -23.33
C TYR A 440 15.15 -8.72 -24.53
N PHE A 441 14.60 -9.79 -25.08
CA PHE A 441 15.15 -10.55 -26.21
C PHE A 441 14.36 -10.33 -27.52
N ARG A 442 13.38 -9.40 -27.52
CA ARG A 442 12.63 -9.06 -28.73
C ARG A 442 13.44 -8.17 -29.66
N ASP A 443 13.24 -8.31 -30.97
CA ASP A 443 14.02 -7.63 -32.00
C ASP A 443 13.89 -6.09 -31.97
N ASN A 444 12.78 -5.58 -31.43
CA ASN A 444 12.52 -4.14 -31.28
C ASN A 444 12.89 -3.59 -29.88
N THR A 445 13.53 -4.40 -29.03
CA THR A 445 13.84 -4.02 -27.64
C THR A 445 15.34 -3.88 -27.43
N TRP A 446 15.73 -2.76 -26.85
CA TRP A 446 17.10 -2.38 -26.55
C TRP A 446 17.29 -2.16 -25.05
N MET A 447 18.38 -2.68 -24.50
CA MET A 447 18.71 -2.55 -23.08
C MET A 447 19.68 -1.40 -22.87
N LEU A 448 19.27 -0.38 -22.12
CA LEU A 448 20.11 0.69 -21.64
C LEU A 448 20.56 0.36 -20.20
N PHE A 449 21.76 -0.17 -20.06
CA PHE A 449 22.27 -0.59 -18.77
C PHE A 449 22.84 0.58 -17.95
N GLY A 450 22.45 0.66 -16.67
CA GLY A 450 22.97 1.63 -15.75
C GLY A 450 21.99 2.01 -14.64
N ASP A 451 22.43 2.88 -13.72
CA ASP A 451 21.54 3.52 -12.76
C ASP A 451 20.60 4.47 -13.50
N ALA A 452 19.30 4.48 -13.14
CA ALA A 452 18.32 5.23 -13.91
C ALA A 452 18.60 6.74 -13.93
N LYS A 453 19.00 7.32 -12.80
CA LYS A 453 19.29 8.75 -12.72
C LYS A 453 20.54 9.12 -13.51
N GLU A 454 21.63 8.34 -13.35
CA GLU A 454 22.89 8.60 -14.05
C GLU A 454 22.74 8.42 -15.56
N SER A 455 22.05 7.36 -15.98
CA SER A 455 21.83 7.06 -17.41
C SER A 455 20.96 8.13 -18.07
N LEU A 456 19.85 8.52 -17.43
CA LEU A 456 18.98 9.56 -17.98
C LEU A 456 19.64 10.94 -18.00
N ASN A 457 20.53 11.27 -17.05
CA ASN A 457 21.34 12.50 -17.13
C ASN A 457 22.23 12.52 -18.39
N LYS A 458 22.82 11.37 -18.75
CA LYS A 458 23.64 11.25 -19.97
C LYS A 458 22.80 11.32 -21.25
N VAL A 459 21.58 10.77 -21.21
CA VAL A 459 20.62 10.86 -22.33
C VAL A 459 20.10 12.29 -22.51
N ALA A 460 19.95 13.06 -21.43
CA ALA A 460 19.48 14.45 -21.46
C ALA A 460 20.56 15.45 -21.93
N ALA A 461 21.83 15.15 -21.72
CA ALA A 461 22.96 15.97 -22.12
C ALA A 461 23.18 15.97 -23.65
#